data_3a2ad410693f173d9bb9c2f8a0a8f2ad
#
_entry.id   3a2ad410693f173d9bb9c2f8a0a8f2ad
#
_cell.length_a   1.000
_cell.length_b   1.000
_cell.length_c   1.000
_cell.angle_alpha   90.00
_cell.angle_beta   90.00
_cell.angle_gamma   90.00
#
_symmetry.space_group_name_H-M   'P 1'
#
loop_
_entity.id
_entity.type
_entity.pdbx_description
1 polymer ?
#
loop_
_entity_poly.entity_id
_entity_poly.type
_entity_poly.pdbx_seq_one_letter_code
_entity_poly.pdbx_strand_id
1 'polypeptide(L)'
;KDMIQWIPQCSLEATNALLRHPNIATILATGGPALVKAAYSSGNPALGVGPGNGPAYIEKTANIARSVYDIVLSKTFDNGMICATENSVVVDDEIYDQVKEEFKKWNCYFVKPNELDTFTEGFIDTKRHQVRGPIAGRSANAIAEMCGLKDVPEHTKVIIAEYEGVGDDYPLSAEKLSPVLTMYRATSHENAFDICRQLLHYGGEGHTAAIHTLDDDLATKYGLEMRASRIIVNSPSGIGGIGNIYNNMTPSLTLGTGSYGGNSVSHNVTDWDLLNIKVIAKRRENRQWVKIPPKVYFQRNSLKELRDIPNIDRALSLPVQEWASVVTFNE
;
A
#
# COMPACT_ATOMS: atom_id res chain seq x y z
N LYS A 1 -28.77 -20.26 -3.92
CA LYS A 1 -28.06 -21.03 -4.95
C LYS A 1 -27.38 -20.13 -5.97
N ASP A 2 -27.89 -18.94 -6.25
CA ASP A 2 -27.37 -18.03 -7.28
C ASP A 2 -26.74 -16.76 -6.73
N MET A 3 -26.23 -16.80 -5.48
CA MET A 3 -25.58 -15.64 -4.83
C MET A 3 -24.17 -15.38 -5.39
N ILE A 4 -23.48 -16.42 -5.87
CA ILE A 4 -22.15 -16.30 -6.47
C ILE A 4 -22.27 -16.80 -7.89
N GLN A 5 -21.89 -15.97 -8.85
CA GLN A 5 -21.95 -16.26 -10.28
C GLN A 5 -20.65 -15.82 -10.93
N TRP A 6 -20.36 -16.37 -12.11
CA TRP A 6 -19.23 -15.98 -12.93
C TRP A 6 -19.64 -15.81 -14.39
N ILE A 7 -18.83 -15.10 -15.15
CA ILE A 7 -18.96 -15.04 -16.61
C ILE A 7 -18.13 -16.19 -17.21
N PRO A 8 -18.77 -17.22 -17.84
CA PRO A 8 -18.04 -18.39 -18.35
C PRO A 8 -17.07 -18.07 -19.50
N GLN A 9 -17.39 -17.07 -20.29
CA GLN A 9 -16.56 -16.59 -21.41
C GLN A 9 -16.14 -15.15 -21.13
N CYS A 10 -14.95 -15.00 -20.54
CA CYS A 10 -14.40 -13.68 -20.24
C CYS A 10 -13.95 -12.98 -21.53
N SER A 11 -14.42 -11.75 -21.71
CA SER A 11 -13.93 -10.84 -22.74
C SER A 11 -13.89 -9.42 -22.21
N LEU A 12 -13.14 -8.56 -22.87
CA LEU A 12 -13.09 -7.14 -22.52
C LEU A 12 -14.48 -6.49 -22.70
N GLU A 13 -15.22 -6.89 -23.70
CA GLU A 13 -16.57 -6.43 -23.99
C GLU A 13 -17.55 -6.84 -22.87
N ALA A 14 -17.54 -8.12 -22.46
CA ALA A 14 -18.35 -8.62 -21.36
C ALA A 14 -18.02 -7.91 -20.04
N THR A 15 -16.74 -7.68 -19.75
CA THR A 15 -16.29 -6.94 -18.57
C THR A 15 -16.82 -5.51 -18.60
N ASN A 16 -16.68 -4.79 -19.71
CA ASN A 16 -17.17 -3.42 -19.84
C ASN A 16 -18.70 -3.33 -19.77
N ALA A 17 -19.43 -4.30 -20.32
CA ALA A 17 -20.87 -4.38 -20.20
C ALA A 17 -21.30 -4.58 -18.73
N LEU A 18 -20.62 -5.48 -18.01
CA LEU A 18 -20.89 -5.73 -16.60
C LEU A 18 -20.62 -4.47 -15.74
N LEU A 19 -19.46 -3.82 -15.92
CA LEU A 19 -19.10 -2.61 -15.16
C LEU A 19 -20.16 -1.50 -15.28
N ARG A 20 -20.85 -1.40 -16.42
CA ARG A 20 -21.86 -0.35 -16.70
C ARG A 20 -23.29 -0.82 -16.51
N HIS A 21 -23.49 -2.07 -16.12
CA HIS A 21 -24.85 -2.61 -16.01
C HIS A 21 -25.62 -1.94 -14.87
N PRO A 22 -26.89 -1.49 -15.09
CA PRO A 22 -27.64 -0.72 -14.08
C PRO A 22 -27.99 -1.52 -12.82
N ASN A 23 -27.95 -2.83 -12.86
CA ASN A 23 -28.20 -3.69 -11.70
C ASN A 23 -26.94 -3.97 -10.87
N ILE A 24 -25.78 -3.44 -11.24
CA ILE A 24 -24.56 -3.53 -10.43
C ILE A 24 -24.59 -2.42 -9.37
N ALA A 25 -24.71 -2.82 -8.12
CA ALA A 25 -24.78 -1.89 -7.00
C ALA A 25 -23.41 -1.34 -6.58
N THR A 26 -22.36 -2.19 -6.67
CA THR A 26 -20.99 -1.83 -6.31
C THR A 26 -20.01 -2.69 -7.11
N ILE A 27 -18.90 -2.10 -7.52
CA ILE A 27 -17.80 -2.75 -8.22
C ILE A 27 -16.64 -2.88 -7.25
N LEU A 28 -16.09 -4.08 -7.11
CA LEU A 28 -14.84 -4.35 -6.43
C LEU A 28 -13.78 -4.68 -7.51
N ALA A 29 -12.89 -3.73 -7.79
CA ALA A 29 -11.93 -3.83 -8.88
C ALA A 29 -10.50 -3.89 -8.33
N THR A 30 -9.88 -5.06 -8.38
CA THR A 30 -8.46 -5.26 -8.07
C THR A 30 -7.72 -5.64 -9.34
N GLY A 31 -6.72 -4.86 -9.73
CA GLY A 31 -5.95 -5.14 -10.93
C GLY A 31 -5.16 -3.94 -11.46
N GLY A 32 -4.72 -4.04 -12.71
CA GLY A 32 -3.92 -2.99 -13.35
C GLY A 32 -4.67 -1.67 -13.52
N PRO A 33 -3.95 -0.56 -13.75
CA PRO A 33 -4.52 0.80 -13.81
C PRO A 33 -5.69 0.96 -14.79
N ALA A 34 -5.64 0.23 -15.90
CA ALA A 34 -6.69 0.29 -16.93
C ALA A 34 -8.04 -0.25 -16.42
N LEU A 35 -8.05 -1.36 -15.69
CA LEU A 35 -9.27 -1.92 -15.09
C LEU A 35 -9.83 -1.00 -14.01
N VAL A 36 -8.97 -0.49 -13.12
CA VAL A 36 -9.38 0.43 -12.04
C VAL A 36 -9.97 1.70 -12.63
N LYS A 37 -9.34 2.27 -13.66
CA LYS A 37 -9.86 3.43 -14.38
C LYS A 37 -11.22 3.14 -15.04
N ALA A 38 -11.38 1.97 -15.66
CA ALA A 38 -12.65 1.57 -16.28
C ALA A 38 -13.76 1.44 -15.23
N ALA A 39 -13.46 0.86 -14.06
CA ALA A 39 -14.40 0.75 -12.95
C ALA A 39 -14.87 2.12 -12.45
N TYR A 40 -13.95 3.04 -12.15
CA TYR A 40 -14.31 4.40 -11.71
C TYR A 40 -15.03 5.23 -12.81
N SER A 41 -14.78 4.92 -14.08
CA SER A 41 -15.41 5.61 -15.22
C SER A 41 -16.74 4.97 -15.64
N SER A 42 -17.19 3.92 -14.95
CA SER A 42 -18.41 3.18 -15.32
C SER A 42 -19.71 3.93 -15.02
N GLY A 43 -19.67 4.82 -14.02
CA GLY A 43 -20.85 5.48 -13.44
C GLY A 43 -21.45 4.73 -12.25
N ASN A 44 -21.01 3.49 -11.97
CA ASN A 44 -21.40 2.74 -10.77
C ASN A 44 -20.42 3.00 -9.61
N PRO A 45 -20.87 2.90 -8.35
CA PRO A 45 -19.97 2.94 -7.20
C PRO A 45 -18.86 1.89 -7.33
N ALA A 46 -17.61 2.27 -7.05
CA ALA A 46 -16.48 1.38 -7.20
C ALA A 46 -15.49 1.52 -6.04
N LEU A 47 -14.95 0.37 -5.62
CA LEU A 47 -13.81 0.24 -4.74
C LEU A 47 -12.65 -0.32 -5.59
N GLY A 48 -11.75 0.56 -6.01
CA GLY A 48 -10.65 0.21 -6.88
C GLY A 48 -9.33 0.09 -6.11
N VAL A 49 -8.51 -0.88 -6.50
CA VAL A 49 -7.15 -1.05 -5.97
C VAL A 49 -6.18 -1.13 -7.13
N GLY A 50 -5.23 -0.21 -7.14
CA GLY A 50 -4.17 -0.13 -8.15
C GLY A 50 -2.97 -1.03 -7.83
N PRO A 51 -1.90 -0.92 -8.65
CA PRO A 51 -0.68 -1.69 -8.47
C PRO A 51 0.04 -1.35 -7.18
N GLY A 52 0.87 -2.28 -6.70
CA GLY A 52 1.75 -2.09 -5.58
C GLY A 52 3.22 -2.15 -6.01
N ASN A 53 4.05 -1.28 -5.45
CA ASN A 53 5.50 -1.33 -5.65
C ASN A 53 6.20 -1.14 -4.29
N GLY A 54 5.92 -2.07 -3.37
CA GLY A 54 6.34 -1.99 -1.98
C GLY A 54 7.85 -2.02 -1.79
N PRO A 55 8.49 -0.96 -1.25
CA PRO A 55 9.85 -1.03 -0.73
C PRO A 55 9.86 -1.66 0.66
N ALA A 56 10.92 -2.41 0.97
CA ALA A 56 11.26 -2.84 2.32
C ALA A 56 12.59 -2.23 2.73
N TYR A 57 12.62 -1.46 3.81
CA TYR A 57 13.84 -0.91 4.35
C TYR A 57 14.38 -1.80 5.47
N ILE A 58 15.61 -2.28 5.35
CA ILE A 58 16.35 -3.00 6.41
C ILE A 58 17.34 -2.03 7.04
N GLU A 59 16.98 -1.54 8.20
CA GLU A 59 17.78 -0.60 8.99
C GLU A 59 18.84 -1.36 9.81
N LYS A 60 19.96 -0.73 10.12
CA LYS A 60 21.14 -1.35 10.74
C LYS A 60 20.90 -2.06 12.07
N THR A 61 19.87 -1.68 12.84
CA THR A 61 19.52 -2.37 14.08
C THR A 61 18.68 -3.62 13.86
N ALA A 62 18.22 -3.86 12.63
CA ALA A 62 17.36 -4.99 12.30
C ALA A 62 18.01 -6.33 12.60
N ASN A 63 17.19 -7.31 12.94
CA ASN A 63 17.62 -8.71 12.95
C ASN A 63 17.75 -9.21 11.51
N ILE A 64 18.95 -9.18 10.95
CA ILE A 64 19.22 -9.49 9.54
C ILE A 64 18.64 -10.84 9.13
N ALA A 65 18.90 -11.90 9.91
CA ALA A 65 18.43 -13.26 9.57
C ALA A 65 16.90 -13.33 9.51
N ARG A 66 16.22 -12.65 10.45
CA ARG A 66 14.77 -12.61 10.48
C ARG A 66 14.21 -11.76 9.33
N SER A 67 14.78 -10.60 9.08
CA SER A 67 14.36 -9.69 8.02
C SER A 67 14.44 -10.35 6.64
N VAL A 68 15.57 -11.00 6.36
CA VAL A 68 15.76 -11.72 5.09
C VAL A 68 14.82 -12.91 4.98
N TYR A 69 14.63 -13.69 6.07
CA TYR A 69 13.65 -14.78 6.09
C TYR A 69 12.24 -14.27 5.75
N ASP A 70 11.80 -13.20 6.41
CA ASP A 70 10.46 -12.63 6.22
C ASP A 70 10.26 -12.13 4.77
N ILE A 71 11.27 -11.47 4.19
CA ILE A 71 11.23 -11.00 2.80
C ILE A 71 11.19 -12.18 1.81
N VAL A 72 12.03 -13.20 2.01
CA VAL A 72 12.05 -14.39 1.14
C VAL A 72 10.72 -15.16 1.25
N LEU A 73 10.19 -15.32 2.47
CA LEU A 73 8.89 -15.95 2.70
C LEU A 73 7.77 -15.19 1.96
N SER A 74 7.73 -13.87 2.12
CA SER A 74 6.77 -13.00 1.44
C SER A 74 6.90 -13.11 -0.09
N LYS A 75 8.13 -13.06 -0.60
CA LYS A 75 8.41 -13.05 -2.04
C LYS A 75 8.18 -14.39 -2.72
N THR A 76 8.24 -15.48 -1.98
CA THR A 76 7.95 -16.83 -2.49
C THR A 76 6.49 -17.25 -2.27
N PHE A 77 5.77 -16.58 -1.38
CA PHE A 77 4.34 -16.79 -1.23
C PHE A 77 3.62 -16.40 -2.51
N ASP A 78 2.86 -17.33 -3.08
CA ASP A 78 2.16 -17.16 -4.37
C ASP A 78 3.08 -16.61 -5.48
N ASN A 79 4.32 -17.03 -5.52
CA ASN A 79 5.34 -16.53 -6.45
C ASN A 79 5.39 -14.98 -6.54
N GLY A 80 5.20 -14.28 -5.42
CA GLY A 80 5.28 -12.83 -5.35
C GLY A 80 4.14 -12.08 -6.05
N MET A 81 3.00 -12.72 -6.24
CA MET A 81 1.83 -12.12 -6.91
C MET A 81 1.02 -11.17 -6.02
N ILE A 82 1.15 -11.29 -4.69
CA ILE A 82 0.45 -10.37 -3.78
C ILE A 82 0.99 -8.95 -3.96
N CYS A 83 0.12 -8.01 -4.25
CA CYS A 83 0.46 -6.62 -4.54
C CYS A 83 1.14 -5.87 -3.37
N ALA A 84 0.97 -6.37 -2.13
CA ALA A 84 1.67 -5.88 -0.94
C ALA A 84 3.07 -6.48 -0.76
N THR A 85 3.47 -7.44 -1.61
CA THR A 85 4.78 -8.09 -1.54
C THR A 85 5.90 -7.09 -1.85
N GLU A 86 7.02 -7.24 -1.18
CA GLU A 86 8.23 -6.44 -1.41
C GLU A 86 8.67 -6.54 -2.88
N ASN A 87 8.81 -5.41 -3.54
CA ASN A 87 9.38 -5.33 -4.88
C ASN A 87 10.84 -4.89 -4.86
N SER A 88 11.23 -4.18 -3.81
CA SER A 88 12.57 -3.67 -3.62
C SER A 88 12.99 -3.76 -2.16
N VAL A 89 14.29 -3.93 -1.94
CA VAL A 89 14.91 -3.93 -0.60
C VAL A 89 15.94 -2.82 -0.56
N VAL A 90 15.77 -1.89 0.38
CA VAL A 90 16.71 -0.80 0.65
C VAL A 90 17.45 -1.17 1.94
N VAL A 91 18.77 -1.12 1.94
CA VAL A 91 19.58 -1.62 3.06
C VAL A 91 20.62 -0.59 3.46
N ASP A 92 20.77 -0.35 4.76
CA ASP A 92 21.85 0.50 5.27
C ASP A 92 23.21 -0.03 4.87
N ASP A 93 24.08 0.87 4.45
CA ASP A 93 25.43 0.56 3.96
C ASP A 93 26.24 -0.29 4.96
N GLU A 94 26.12 0.01 6.25
CA GLU A 94 26.81 -0.67 7.33
C GLU A 94 26.55 -2.19 7.39
N ILE A 95 25.36 -2.63 6.93
CA ILE A 95 24.94 -4.05 7.01
C ILE A 95 24.68 -4.66 5.62
N TYR A 96 24.86 -3.90 4.55
CA TYR A 96 24.50 -4.31 3.19
C TYR A 96 25.09 -5.65 2.78
N ASP A 97 26.38 -5.84 2.98
CA ASP A 97 27.06 -7.07 2.59
C ASP A 97 26.63 -8.27 3.46
N GLN A 98 26.31 -8.02 4.74
CA GLN A 98 25.77 -9.07 5.62
C GLN A 98 24.38 -9.51 5.18
N VAL A 99 23.50 -8.57 4.80
CA VAL A 99 22.17 -8.85 4.26
C VAL A 99 22.27 -9.61 2.93
N LYS A 100 23.20 -9.21 2.06
CA LYS A 100 23.46 -9.91 0.80
C LYS A 100 23.88 -11.35 1.00
N GLU A 101 24.82 -11.61 1.91
CA GLU A 101 25.24 -12.97 2.26
C GLU A 101 24.09 -13.77 2.90
N GLU A 102 23.24 -13.15 3.70
CA GLU A 102 22.07 -13.82 4.27
C GLU A 102 21.07 -14.23 3.19
N PHE A 103 20.78 -13.37 2.21
CA PHE A 103 19.93 -13.74 1.05
C PHE A 103 20.50 -14.96 0.30
N LYS A 104 21.82 -15.05 0.10
CA LYS A 104 22.46 -16.21 -0.54
C LYS A 104 22.21 -17.52 0.22
N LYS A 105 22.22 -17.50 1.56
CA LYS A 105 21.90 -18.68 2.39
C LYS A 105 20.46 -19.16 2.17
N TRP A 106 19.56 -18.26 1.79
CA TRP A 106 18.16 -18.58 1.45
C TRP A 106 17.93 -18.93 -0.01
N ASN A 107 19.02 -19.28 -0.75
CA ASN A 107 18.98 -19.62 -2.17
C ASN A 107 18.48 -18.47 -3.05
N CYS A 108 18.86 -17.25 -2.75
CA CYS A 108 18.63 -16.11 -3.63
C CYS A 108 19.81 -15.98 -4.61
N TYR A 109 19.49 -15.78 -5.88
CA TYR A 109 20.45 -15.57 -6.95
C TYR A 109 20.63 -14.08 -7.21
N PHE A 110 21.85 -13.58 -7.15
CA PHE A 110 22.18 -12.21 -7.53
C PHE A 110 22.57 -12.15 -9.00
N VAL A 111 21.86 -11.35 -9.77
CA VAL A 111 22.13 -11.13 -11.19
C VAL A 111 23.51 -10.50 -11.33
N LYS A 112 24.36 -11.09 -12.16
CA LYS A 112 25.71 -10.58 -12.39
C LYS A 112 25.66 -9.32 -13.24
N PRO A 113 26.63 -8.37 -13.10
CA PRO A 113 26.64 -7.13 -13.88
C PRO A 113 26.55 -7.34 -15.39
N ASN A 114 27.19 -8.37 -15.91
CA ASN A 114 27.18 -8.70 -17.34
C ASN A 114 25.88 -9.41 -17.80
N GLU A 115 24.98 -9.78 -16.91
CA GLU A 115 23.69 -10.42 -17.19
C GLU A 115 22.53 -9.41 -17.04
N LEU A 116 22.77 -8.27 -16.38
CA LEU A 116 21.73 -7.34 -15.95
C LEU A 116 20.87 -6.79 -17.09
N ASP A 117 21.52 -6.35 -18.18
CA ASP A 117 20.81 -5.79 -19.34
C ASP A 117 19.93 -6.86 -20.00
N THR A 118 20.50 -8.04 -20.27
CA THR A 118 19.75 -9.16 -20.87
C THR A 118 18.58 -9.58 -19.99
N PHE A 119 18.79 -9.67 -18.68
CA PHE A 119 17.73 -9.99 -17.73
C PHE A 119 16.64 -8.93 -17.72
N THR A 120 17.03 -7.66 -17.67
CA THR A 120 16.09 -6.51 -17.67
C THR A 120 15.23 -6.48 -18.92
N GLU A 121 15.82 -6.61 -20.09
CA GLU A 121 15.12 -6.64 -21.37
C GLU A 121 14.16 -7.83 -21.50
N GLY A 122 14.54 -8.99 -20.99
CA GLY A 122 13.69 -10.18 -20.95
C GLY A 122 12.52 -10.04 -19.99
N PHE A 123 12.72 -9.34 -18.86
CA PHE A 123 11.79 -9.26 -17.74
C PHE A 123 10.77 -8.12 -17.84
N ILE A 124 11.19 -6.91 -18.16
CA ILE A 124 10.36 -5.70 -18.22
C ILE A 124 10.01 -5.29 -19.66
N ASP A 125 8.78 -4.91 -19.89
CA ASP A 125 8.39 -4.10 -21.04
C ASP A 125 8.70 -2.62 -20.70
N THR A 126 9.84 -2.14 -21.18
CA THR A 126 10.33 -0.79 -20.90
C THR A 126 9.43 0.33 -21.44
N LYS A 127 8.59 0.03 -22.46
CA LYS A 127 7.63 1.01 -23.01
C LYS A 127 6.40 1.17 -22.13
N ARG A 128 6.04 0.12 -21.39
CA ARG A 128 4.87 0.10 -20.50
C ARG A 128 5.26 0.22 -19.03
N HIS A 129 6.55 0.18 -18.71
CA HIS A 129 7.07 0.16 -17.33
C HIS A 129 6.42 -0.96 -16.47
N GLN A 130 6.25 -2.14 -17.06
CA GLN A 130 5.55 -3.26 -16.43
C GLN A 130 6.29 -4.57 -16.72
N VAL A 131 6.17 -5.51 -15.78
CA VAL A 131 6.62 -6.88 -16.01
C VAL A 131 5.93 -7.46 -17.25
N ARG A 132 6.65 -8.22 -18.06
CA ARG A 132 6.08 -8.91 -19.23
C ARG A 132 5.05 -9.96 -18.76
N GLY A 133 3.84 -9.92 -19.31
CA GLY A 133 2.71 -10.75 -18.89
C GLY A 133 3.04 -12.24 -18.68
N PRO A 134 3.77 -12.91 -19.57
CA PRO A 134 4.13 -14.33 -19.41
C PRO A 134 5.00 -14.64 -18.18
N ILE A 135 5.66 -13.65 -17.58
CA ILE A 135 6.58 -13.79 -16.45
C ILE A 135 5.83 -13.74 -15.10
N ALA A 136 4.78 -12.94 -15.01
CA ALA A 136 4.03 -12.77 -13.77
C ALA A 136 3.59 -14.13 -13.17
N GLY A 137 3.88 -14.32 -11.88
CA GLY A 137 3.53 -15.54 -11.15
C GLY A 137 4.37 -16.78 -11.48
N ARG A 138 5.42 -16.66 -12.30
CA ARG A 138 6.34 -17.77 -12.57
C ARG A 138 7.35 -17.97 -11.45
N SER A 139 7.89 -19.18 -11.34
CA SER A 139 8.98 -19.48 -10.42
C SER A 139 10.28 -18.78 -10.84
N ALA A 140 11.19 -18.57 -9.91
CA ALA A 140 12.49 -17.93 -10.17
C ALA A 140 13.28 -18.65 -11.30
N ASN A 141 13.30 -19.97 -11.31
CA ASN A 141 13.99 -20.73 -12.36
C ASN A 141 13.36 -20.57 -13.74
N ALA A 142 12.03 -20.60 -13.82
CA ALA A 142 11.34 -20.33 -15.08
C ALA A 142 11.62 -18.91 -15.61
N ILE A 143 11.66 -17.92 -14.72
CA ILE A 143 12.00 -16.55 -15.06
C ILE A 143 13.46 -16.44 -15.54
N ALA A 144 14.38 -17.09 -14.84
CA ALA A 144 15.80 -17.14 -15.23
C ALA A 144 15.97 -17.66 -16.67
N GLU A 145 15.30 -18.78 -16.99
CA GLU A 145 15.32 -19.35 -18.33
C GLU A 145 14.72 -18.41 -19.37
N MET A 146 13.52 -17.86 -19.09
CA MET A 146 12.81 -16.94 -20.00
C MET A 146 13.59 -15.66 -20.27
N CYS A 147 14.36 -15.19 -19.29
CA CYS A 147 15.16 -13.95 -19.36
C CYS A 147 16.64 -14.20 -19.73
N GLY A 148 16.99 -15.42 -20.09
CA GLY A 148 18.33 -15.75 -20.63
C GLY A 148 19.44 -15.77 -19.60
N LEU A 149 19.13 -15.88 -18.30
CA LEU A 149 20.15 -16.11 -17.25
C LEU A 149 20.70 -17.53 -17.38
N LYS A 150 22.03 -17.64 -17.26
CA LYS A 150 22.74 -18.90 -17.32
C LYS A 150 23.26 -19.28 -15.94
N ASP A 151 23.41 -20.57 -15.71
CA ASP A 151 24.01 -21.11 -14.48
C ASP A 151 23.29 -20.71 -13.17
N VAL A 152 21.95 -20.45 -13.25
CA VAL A 152 21.12 -20.19 -12.07
C VAL A 152 20.88 -21.54 -11.35
N PRO A 153 21.17 -21.65 -10.06
CA PRO A 153 20.97 -22.89 -9.31
C PRO A 153 19.50 -23.35 -9.34
N GLU A 154 19.28 -24.67 -9.45
CA GLU A 154 17.96 -25.27 -9.54
C GLU A 154 17.02 -24.93 -8.36
N HIS A 155 17.60 -24.71 -7.19
CA HIS A 155 16.84 -24.39 -5.96
C HIS A 155 16.68 -22.88 -5.70
N THR A 156 16.92 -22.04 -6.72
CA THR A 156 16.78 -20.59 -6.58
C THR A 156 15.35 -20.21 -6.24
N LYS A 157 15.19 -19.49 -5.15
CA LYS A 157 13.90 -19.02 -4.64
C LYS A 157 13.53 -17.62 -5.12
N VAL A 158 14.52 -16.72 -5.16
CA VAL A 158 14.34 -15.30 -5.53
C VAL A 158 15.53 -14.87 -6.37
N ILE A 159 15.27 -14.08 -7.40
CA ILE A 159 16.31 -13.41 -8.20
C ILE A 159 16.43 -11.97 -7.72
N ILE A 160 17.65 -11.50 -7.47
CA ILE A 160 17.90 -10.15 -6.96
C ILE A 160 18.83 -9.41 -7.92
N ALA A 161 18.41 -8.22 -8.37
CA ALA A 161 19.24 -7.29 -9.12
C ALA A 161 19.66 -6.12 -8.21
N GLU A 162 20.91 -5.70 -8.28
CA GLU A 162 21.41 -4.54 -7.53
C GLU A 162 21.30 -3.29 -8.39
N TYR A 163 20.71 -2.22 -7.85
CA TYR A 163 20.52 -0.94 -8.52
C TYR A 163 20.99 0.25 -7.66
N GLU A 164 21.45 1.30 -8.33
CA GLU A 164 21.89 2.55 -7.69
C GLU A 164 20.85 3.67 -7.77
N GLY A 165 19.85 3.54 -8.65
CA GLY A 165 18.83 4.54 -8.88
C GLY A 165 17.44 3.95 -9.11
N VAL A 166 16.45 4.82 -9.16
CA VAL A 166 15.03 4.50 -9.38
C VAL A 166 14.52 5.28 -10.59
N GLY A 167 13.67 4.66 -11.40
CA GLY A 167 13.04 5.31 -12.54
C GLY A 167 13.27 4.60 -13.86
N ASP A 168 13.07 5.31 -14.95
CA ASP A 168 13.07 4.75 -16.32
C ASP A 168 14.43 4.21 -16.75
N ASP A 169 15.52 4.81 -16.26
CA ASP A 169 16.88 4.32 -16.48
C ASP A 169 17.19 3.06 -15.66
N TYR A 170 16.31 2.73 -14.73
CA TYR A 170 16.39 1.58 -13.83
C TYR A 170 15.08 0.76 -13.86
N PRO A 171 14.76 0.10 -14.99
CA PRO A 171 13.42 -0.44 -15.26
C PRO A 171 12.92 -1.48 -14.23
N LEU A 172 13.84 -2.23 -13.60
CA LEU A 172 13.47 -3.17 -12.52
C LEU A 172 13.02 -2.45 -11.23
N SER A 173 12.97 -1.11 -11.20
CA SER A 173 12.30 -0.35 -10.14
C SER A 173 10.79 -0.54 -10.14
N ALA A 174 10.19 -0.97 -11.26
CA ALA A 174 8.75 -1.22 -11.40
C ALA A 174 8.25 -2.43 -10.61
N GLU A 175 6.92 -2.54 -10.43
CA GLU A 175 6.26 -3.70 -9.86
C GLU A 175 6.60 -4.98 -10.63
N LYS A 176 6.87 -6.07 -9.91
CA LYS A 176 7.43 -7.29 -10.51
C LYS A 176 6.47 -8.47 -10.56
N LEU A 177 5.48 -8.55 -9.65
CA LEU A 177 4.50 -9.65 -9.55
C LEU A 177 5.12 -11.04 -9.74
N SER A 178 6.27 -11.27 -9.14
CA SER A 178 7.10 -12.47 -9.32
C SER A 178 8.19 -12.54 -8.25
N PRO A 179 8.89 -13.67 -8.04
CA PRO A 179 9.97 -13.80 -7.09
C PRO A 179 11.27 -13.11 -7.57
N VAL A 180 11.16 -11.83 -7.91
CA VAL A 180 12.27 -10.95 -8.30
C VAL A 180 12.28 -9.71 -7.42
N LEU A 181 13.45 -9.32 -6.93
CA LEU A 181 13.69 -8.12 -6.11
C LEU A 181 14.75 -7.22 -6.75
N THR A 182 14.66 -5.92 -6.49
CA THR A 182 15.82 -5.02 -6.62
C THR A 182 16.36 -4.69 -5.24
N MET A 183 17.67 -4.57 -5.12
CA MET A 183 18.36 -4.24 -3.87
C MET A 183 19.15 -2.95 -4.03
N TYR A 184 18.97 -2.06 -3.07
CA TYR A 184 19.55 -0.71 -3.04
C TYR A 184 20.38 -0.52 -1.78
N ARG A 185 21.49 0.20 -1.91
CA ARG A 185 22.36 0.58 -0.80
C ARG A 185 22.00 2.00 -0.35
N ALA A 186 21.77 2.20 0.94
CA ALA A 186 21.46 3.50 1.52
C ALA A 186 22.58 3.97 2.45
N THR A 187 23.01 5.20 2.28
CA THR A 187 24.12 5.81 3.05
C THR A 187 23.66 6.45 4.36
N SER A 188 22.37 6.67 4.51
CA SER A 188 21.72 7.20 5.74
C SER A 188 20.23 6.86 5.76
N HIS A 189 19.57 7.08 6.90
CA HIS A 189 18.11 6.94 7.02
C HIS A 189 17.36 7.85 6.05
N GLU A 190 17.81 9.10 5.87
CA GLU A 190 17.19 10.06 4.95
C GLU A 190 17.31 9.57 3.51
N ASN A 191 18.47 9.04 3.13
CA ASN A 191 18.69 8.45 1.81
C ASN A 191 17.83 7.18 1.60
N ALA A 192 17.74 6.30 2.61
CA ALA A 192 16.85 5.14 2.55
C ALA A 192 15.38 5.55 2.36
N PHE A 193 14.93 6.54 3.10
CA PHE A 193 13.56 7.08 2.99
C PHE A 193 13.31 7.70 1.62
N ASP A 194 14.31 8.40 1.08
CA ASP A 194 14.21 9.00 -0.26
C ASP A 194 14.08 7.94 -1.34
N ILE A 195 14.91 6.90 -1.32
CA ILE A 195 14.81 5.76 -2.25
C ILE A 195 13.42 5.09 -2.12
N CYS A 196 12.93 4.85 -0.89
CA CYS A 196 11.61 4.26 -0.68
C CYS A 196 10.49 5.15 -1.23
N ARG A 197 10.56 6.48 -1.04
CA ARG A 197 9.60 7.43 -1.61
C ARG A 197 9.61 7.40 -3.14
N GLN A 198 10.79 7.37 -3.75
CA GLN A 198 10.92 7.28 -5.22
C GLN A 198 10.31 5.98 -5.75
N LEU A 199 10.56 4.84 -5.11
CA LEU A 199 9.97 3.55 -5.47
C LEU A 199 8.45 3.55 -5.38
N LEU A 200 7.88 4.10 -4.29
CA LEU A 200 6.43 4.27 -4.14
C LEU A 200 5.86 5.17 -5.24
N HIS A 201 6.50 6.31 -5.48
CA HIS A 201 6.05 7.26 -6.51
C HIS A 201 6.10 6.66 -7.92
N TYR A 202 7.12 5.85 -8.21
CA TYR A 202 7.30 5.24 -9.53
C TYR A 202 6.20 4.24 -9.91
N GLY A 203 5.56 3.56 -8.95
CA GLY A 203 4.53 2.60 -9.34
C GLY A 203 3.64 2.04 -8.25
N GLY A 204 3.68 2.56 -7.02
CA GLY A 204 2.95 1.96 -5.89
C GLY A 204 2.41 2.94 -4.86
N GLU A 205 2.20 4.21 -5.21
CA GLU A 205 1.70 5.20 -4.25
C GLU A 205 0.40 4.75 -3.59
N GLY A 206 0.38 4.93 -2.28
CA GLY A 206 -0.78 4.60 -1.45
C GLY A 206 -0.87 3.13 -1.04
N HIS A 207 -0.04 2.21 -1.60
CA HIS A 207 -0.23 0.79 -1.35
C HIS A 207 0.39 0.31 -0.02
N THR A 208 1.60 -0.17 -0.03
CA THR A 208 2.24 -0.80 1.14
C THR A 208 3.74 -0.52 1.12
N ALA A 209 4.31 -0.26 2.30
CA ALA A 209 5.75 -0.19 2.50
C ALA A 209 6.12 -0.98 3.76
N ALA A 210 7.35 -1.50 3.84
CA ALA A 210 7.82 -2.27 4.96
C ALA A 210 9.11 -1.68 5.55
N ILE A 211 9.33 -1.90 6.84
CA ILE A 211 10.56 -1.56 7.53
C ILE A 211 10.92 -2.69 8.51
N HIS A 212 12.20 -3.03 8.53
CA HIS A 212 12.79 -3.93 9.51
C HIS A 212 13.79 -3.13 10.36
N THR A 213 13.50 -2.96 11.64
CA THR A 213 14.27 -2.17 12.59
C THR A 213 13.93 -2.57 14.03
N LEU A 214 14.79 -2.30 14.97
CA LEU A 214 14.51 -2.36 16.41
C LEU A 214 14.26 -0.96 17.01
N ASP A 215 14.28 0.10 16.20
CA ASP A 215 13.99 1.48 16.58
C ASP A 215 12.53 1.81 16.25
N ASP A 216 11.67 1.80 17.28
CA ASP A 216 10.24 2.10 17.14
C ASP A 216 9.96 3.56 16.74
N ASP A 217 10.81 4.50 17.14
CA ASP A 217 10.69 5.91 16.75
C ASP A 217 10.99 6.08 15.26
N LEU A 218 12.03 5.38 14.77
CA LEU A 218 12.34 5.36 13.34
C LEU A 218 11.24 4.67 12.52
N ALA A 219 10.69 3.56 13.01
CA ALA A 219 9.55 2.89 12.37
C ALA A 219 8.33 3.82 12.28
N THR A 220 8.07 4.59 13.34
CA THR A 220 7.00 5.59 13.36
C THR A 220 7.28 6.73 12.37
N LYS A 221 8.50 7.26 12.36
CA LYS A 221 8.93 8.30 11.42
C LYS A 221 8.79 7.82 9.97
N TYR A 222 9.25 6.60 9.67
CA TYR A 222 9.08 5.97 8.36
C TYR A 222 7.60 5.91 7.96
N GLY A 223 6.74 5.45 8.87
CA GLY A 223 5.30 5.36 8.62
C GLY A 223 4.64 6.70 8.33
N LEU A 224 5.10 7.79 8.95
CA LEU A 224 4.58 9.13 8.71
C LEU A 224 5.05 9.73 7.37
N GLU A 225 6.23 9.35 6.90
CA GLU A 225 6.84 9.90 5.69
C GLU A 225 6.50 9.12 4.42
N MET A 226 6.18 7.81 4.52
CA MET A 226 5.85 6.99 3.37
C MET A 226 4.41 7.24 2.91
N ARG A 227 4.23 7.49 1.62
CA ARG A 227 2.91 7.62 1.00
C ARG A 227 2.34 6.24 0.71
N ALA A 228 2.06 5.49 1.78
CA ALA A 228 1.50 4.15 1.75
C ALA A 228 0.41 4.01 2.82
N SER A 229 -0.64 3.27 2.52
CA SER A 229 -1.77 3.05 3.44
C SER A 229 -1.47 1.98 4.50
N ARG A 230 -0.48 1.15 4.24
CA ARG A 230 -0.02 0.07 5.14
C ARG A 230 1.48 0.16 5.33
N ILE A 231 1.90 0.23 6.58
CA ILE A 231 3.30 0.15 6.98
C ILE A 231 3.48 -1.15 7.75
N ILE A 232 4.27 -2.05 7.20
CA ILE A 232 4.52 -3.37 7.75
C ILE A 232 5.86 -3.35 8.48
N VAL A 233 5.84 -3.62 9.78
CA VAL A 233 7.05 -3.59 10.62
C VAL A 233 7.44 -5.00 11.01
N ASN A 234 8.71 -5.36 10.76
CA ASN A 234 9.34 -6.63 11.18
C ASN A 234 8.51 -7.88 10.85
N SER A 235 7.91 -7.92 9.67
CA SER A 235 7.13 -9.08 9.22
C SER A 235 7.04 -9.14 7.69
N PRO A 236 6.70 -10.30 7.11
CA PRO A 236 6.55 -10.47 5.67
C PRO A 236 5.50 -9.52 5.09
N SER A 237 5.87 -8.62 4.17
CA SER A 237 4.96 -7.56 3.72
C SER A 237 3.75 -8.10 2.95
N GLY A 238 3.92 -9.06 2.06
CA GLY A 238 2.82 -9.63 1.30
C GLY A 238 1.76 -10.27 2.18
N ILE A 239 2.19 -11.09 3.15
CA ILE A 239 1.29 -11.78 4.08
C ILE A 239 0.77 -10.82 5.15
N GLY A 240 1.65 -9.96 5.67
CA GLY A 240 1.30 -8.94 6.65
C GLY A 240 0.29 -7.92 6.12
N GLY A 241 0.41 -7.53 4.86
CA GLY A 241 -0.55 -6.62 4.21
C GLY A 241 -1.95 -7.21 4.06
N ILE A 242 -2.05 -8.52 3.86
CA ILE A 242 -3.35 -9.23 3.87
C ILE A 242 -4.03 -9.11 5.24
N GLY A 243 -3.27 -9.08 6.33
CA GLY A 243 -3.78 -8.95 7.70
C GLY A 243 -4.02 -10.28 8.41
N ASN A 244 -4.23 -10.19 9.72
CA ASN A 244 -4.59 -11.26 10.67
C ASN A 244 -3.49 -12.28 11.02
N ILE A 245 -2.55 -12.60 10.14
CA ILE A 245 -1.54 -13.64 10.43
C ILE A 245 -0.39 -13.07 11.29
N TYR A 246 0.15 -11.90 10.89
CA TYR A 246 1.28 -11.25 11.57
C TYR A 246 0.91 -9.99 12.34
N ASN A 247 -0.34 -9.52 12.23
CA ASN A 247 -0.84 -8.31 12.86
C ASN A 247 -2.35 -8.36 13.04
N ASN A 248 -2.95 -7.32 13.63
CA ASN A 248 -4.38 -7.24 13.91
C ASN A 248 -5.19 -6.51 12.82
N MET A 249 -4.63 -6.28 11.64
CA MET A 249 -5.41 -5.72 10.55
C MET A 249 -6.49 -6.71 10.10
N THR A 250 -7.63 -6.20 9.70
CA THR A 250 -8.71 -7.03 9.15
C THR A 250 -8.24 -7.72 7.87
N PRO A 251 -8.43 -9.04 7.75
CA PRO A 251 -7.95 -9.78 6.58
C PRO A 251 -8.70 -9.39 5.32
N SER A 252 -7.96 -9.15 4.25
CA SER A 252 -8.49 -8.85 2.92
C SER A 252 -7.47 -9.13 1.83
N LEU A 253 -7.96 -9.45 0.63
CA LEU A 253 -7.16 -9.47 -0.61
C LEU A 253 -7.39 -8.21 -1.46
N THR A 254 -8.26 -7.29 -1.00
CA THR A 254 -8.49 -5.99 -1.65
C THR A 254 -7.90 -4.90 -0.77
N LEU A 255 -6.69 -4.49 -1.12
CA LEU A 255 -5.83 -3.64 -0.30
C LEU A 255 -5.91 -2.19 -0.80
N GLY A 256 -6.87 -1.42 -0.28
CA GLY A 256 -7.10 -0.04 -0.68
C GLY A 256 -5.85 0.84 -0.60
N THR A 257 -5.69 1.75 -1.55
CA THR A 257 -4.52 2.64 -1.66
C THR A 257 -4.84 4.11 -1.40
N GLY A 258 -6.10 4.40 -1.13
CA GLY A 258 -6.57 5.74 -0.79
C GLY A 258 -6.34 6.78 -1.89
N SER A 259 -6.48 8.03 -1.54
CA SER A 259 -6.31 9.15 -2.48
C SER A 259 -4.90 9.26 -3.05
N TYR A 260 -3.87 8.80 -2.35
CA TYR A 260 -2.51 8.73 -2.89
C TYR A 260 -2.44 7.84 -4.12
N GLY A 261 -3.10 6.68 -4.10
CA GLY A 261 -3.19 5.77 -5.25
C GLY A 261 -4.36 6.06 -6.19
N GLY A 262 -5.05 7.19 -6.03
CA GLY A 262 -6.21 7.56 -6.85
C GLY A 262 -7.45 6.68 -6.59
N ASN A 263 -7.60 6.10 -5.39
CA ASN A 263 -8.65 5.17 -5.04
C ASN A 263 -9.57 5.71 -3.93
N SER A 264 -10.75 5.14 -3.81
CA SER A 264 -11.81 5.59 -2.89
C SER A 264 -11.62 5.13 -1.45
N VAL A 265 -10.80 4.09 -1.21
CA VAL A 265 -10.56 3.51 0.12
C VAL A 265 -9.07 3.31 0.36
N SER A 266 -8.63 3.48 1.62
CA SER A 266 -7.23 3.32 2.05
C SER A 266 -7.00 2.13 2.99
N HIS A 267 -8.06 1.44 3.39
CA HIS A 267 -8.00 0.29 4.30
C HIS A 267 -8.15 -1.05 3.55
N ASN A 268 -8.00 -2.13 4.27
CA ASN A 268 -8.31 -3.46 3.79
C ASN A 268 -9.83 -3.58 3.63
N VAL A 269 -10.30 -3.74 2.40
CA VAL A 269 -11.74 -3.80 2.07
C VAL A 269 -12.34 -5.09 2.62
N THR A 270 -13.47 -4.98 3.29
CA THR A 270 -14.17 -6.09 3.96
C THR A 270 -15.64 -6.14 3.56
N ASP A 271 -16.38 -7.06 4.15
CA ASP A 271 -17.84 -7.14 4.01
C ASP A 271 -18.55 -5.87 4.50
N TRP A 272 -18.00 -5.16 5.48
CA TRP A 272 -18.53 -3.87 5.94
C TRP A 272 -18.60 -2.82 4.84
N ASP A 273 -17.67 -2.83 3.90
CA ASP A 273 -17.63 -1.90 2.76
C ASP A 273 -18.71 -2.20 1.71
N LEU A 274 -19.28 -3.40 1.78
CA LEU A 274 -20.36 -3.85 0.88
C LEU A 274 -21.75 -3.69 1.51
N LEU A 275 -21.82 -3.31 2.80
CA LEU A 275 -23.09 -3.14 3.50
C LEU A 275 -23.68 -1.75 3.23
N ASN A 276 -24.97 -1.71 2.93
CA ASN A 276 -25.72 -0.47 2.89
C ASN A 276 -26.28 -0.13 4.27
N ILE A 277 -25.54 0.67 5.04
CA ILE A 277 -25.86 1.00 6.42
C ILE A 277 -26.98 2.03 6.46
N LYS A 278 -28.07 1.72 7.18
CA LYS A 278 -29.18 2.64 7.44
C LYS A 278 -29.07 3.21 8.85
N VAL A 279 -29.22 4.52 8.96
CA VAL A 279 -29.25 5.20 10.25
C VAL A 279 -30.66 5.61 10.60
N ILE A 280 -31.14 5.22 11.78
CA ILE A 280 -32.40 5.67 12.34
C ILE A 280 -32.09 6.77 13.36
N ALA A 281 -32.27 8.02 12.94
CA ALA A 281 -32.06 9.16 13.81
C ALA A 281 -33.37 9.57 14.50
N LYS A 282 -33.38 9.53 15.83
CA LYS A 282 -34.47 10.06 16.64
C LYS A 282 -34.18 11.51 17.02
N ARG A 283 -35.22 12.35 17.01
CA ARG A 283 -35.13 13.73 17.47
C ARG A 283 -34.59 13.75 18.91
N ARG A 284 -33.54 14.52 19.13
CA ARG A 284 -33.06 14.92 20.46
C ARG A 284 -33.53 16.35 20.71
N GLU A 285 -34.22 16.54 21.83
CA GLU A 285 -34.56 17.88 22.28
C GLU A 285 -33.29 18.61 22.68
N ASN A 286 -32.88 19.58 21.86
CA ASN A 286 -31.74 20.44 22.17
C ASN A 286 -32.21 21.90 22.08
N ARG A 287 -32.79 22.40 23.18
CA ARG A 287 -33.30 23.76 23.29
C ARG A 287 -32.22 24.84 23.18
N GLN A 288 -30.95 24.46 23.31
CA GLN A 288 -29.81 25.38 23.27
C GLN A 288 -29.48 25.81 21.84
N TRP A 289 -29.52 24.87 20.88
CA TRP A 289 -29.21 25.16 19.48
C TRP A 289 -30.17 26.14 18.82
N VAL A 290 -31.44 26.15 19.28
CA VAL A 290 -32.46 27.05 18.75
C VAL A 290 -32.27 28.50 19.23
N LYS A 291 -31.52 28.70 20.31
CA LYS A 291 -31.30 30.04 20.92
C LYS A 291 -29.99 30.70 20.49
N ILE A 292 -29.07 29.98 19.81
CA ILE A 292 -27.83 30.58 19.34
C ILE A 292 -28.12 31.36 18.06
N PRO A 293 -27.97 32.69 18.07
CA PRO A 293 -28.23 33.50 16.87
C PRO A 293 -27.36 33.08 15.71
N PRO A 294 -27.87 33.05 14.44
CA PRO A 294 -27.07 32.68 13.27
C PRO A 294 -25.75 33.45 13.14
N LYS A 295 -25.74 34.73 13.57
CA LYS A 295 -24.50 35.53 13.60
C LYS A 295 -23.36 34.87 14.39
N VAL A 296 -23.66 34.09 15.42
CA VAL A 296 -22.64 33.41 16.25
C VAL A 296 -22.02 32.23 15.49
N TYR A 297 -22.81 31.51 14.69
CA TYR A 297 -22.27 30.41 13.86
C TYR A 297 -21.44 30.89 12.68
N PHE A 298 -21.77 32.07 12.14
CA PHE A 298 -21.14 32.59 10.94
C PHE A 298 -20.07 33.64 11.22
N GLN A 299 -19.88 34.05 12.49
CA GLN A 299 -18.72 34.84 12.88
C GLN A 299 -17.46 33.97 12.80
N ARG A 300 -16.55 34.34 11.91
CA ARG A 300 -15.20 33.76 11.85
C ARG A 300 -14.34 34.38 12.95
N ASN A 301 -14.64 34.05 14.19
CA ASN A 301 -13.86 34.51 15.31
C ASN A 301 -12.61 33.65 15.44
N SER A 302 -11.46 34.25 15.74
CA SER A 302 -10.26 33.52 16.10
C SER A 302 -10.48 32.71 17.38
N LEU A 303 -9.69 31.64 17.62
CA LEU A 303 -9.72 30.91 18.90
C LEU A 303 -9.52 31.83 20.11
N LYS A 304 -8.83 32.96 19.92
CA LYS A 304 -8.63 33.97 20.94
C LYS A 304 -9.92 34.68 21.29
N GLU A 305 -10.70 35.08 20.26
CA GLU A 305 -12.00 35.75 20.42
C GLU A 305 -13.06 34.84 21.04
N LEU A 306 -12.99 33.51 20.73
CA LEU A 306 -13.84 32.50 21.39
C LEU A 306 -13.52 32.34 22.87
N ARG A 307 -12.26 32.49 23.29
CA ARG A 307 -11.85 32.47 24.69
C ARG A 307 -12.29 33.69 25.48
N ASP A 308 -12.57 34.80 24.80
CA ASP A 308 -13.08 36.02 25.41
C ASP A 308 -14.60 35.98 25.69
N ILE A 309 -15.29 34.89 25.27
CA ILE A 309 -16.69 34.67 25.64
C ILE A 309 -16.74 34.28 27.12
N PRO A 310 -17.48 35.04 27.96
CA PRO A 310 -17.58 34.72 29.37
C PRO A 310 -18.01 33.27 29.62
N ASN A 311 -17.28 32.58 30.51
CA ASN A 311 -17.51 31.20 30.90
C ASN A 311 -17.35 30.13 29.79
N ILE A 312 -16.69 30.42 28.64
CA ILE A 312 -16.51 29.45 27.56
C ILE A 312 -15.71 28.23 28.05
N ASP A 313 -14.64 28.41 28.81
CA ASP A 313 -13.82 27.31 29.34
C ASP A 313 -14.62 26.43 30.29
N ARG A 314 -15.53 27.00 31.08
CA ARG A 314 -16.43 26.23 31.94
C ARG A 314 -17.48 25.48 31.09
N ALA A 315 -18.02 26.11 30.07
CA ALA A 315 -18.95 25.45 29.15
C ALA A 315 -18.28 24.27 28.42
N LEU A 316 -17.05 24.43 27.94
CA LEU A 316 -16.31 23.37 27.23
C LEU A 316 -15.95 22.17 28.15
N SER A 317 -15.88 22.38 29.47
CA SER A 317 -15.66 21.31 30.44
C SER A 317 -16.93 20.53 30.85
N LEU A 318 -18.10 21.01 30.47
CA LEU A 318 -19.38 20.41 30.80
C LEU A 318 -19.95 19.56 29.63
N PRO A 319 -20.81 18.57 29.90
CA PRO A 319 -21.61 17.93 28.87
C PRO A 319 -22.36 18.97 28.05
N VAL A 320 -22.50 18.79 26.75
CA VAL A 320 -23.14 19.71 25.80
C VAL A 320 -24.54 20.15 26.24
N GLN A 321 -25.24 19.29 26.99
CA GLN A 321 -26.57 19.57 27.55
C GLN A 321 -26.59 20.73 28.57
N GLU A 322 -25.44 21.00 29.18
CA GLU A 322 -25.32 21.98 30.28
C GLU A 322 -24.74 23.34 29.82
N TRP A 323 -24.31 23.46 28.58
CA TRP A 323 -23.65 24.68 28.07
C TRP A 323 -24.54 25.94 28.20
N ALA A 324 -25.85 25.83 27.94
CA ALA A 324 -26.74 26.97 28.04
C ALA A 324 -26.94 27.49 29.46
N SER A 325 -26.63 26.70 30.50
CA SER A 325 -26.69 27.15 31.87
C SER A 325 -25.49 28.03 32.26
N VAL A 326 -24.44 28.02 31.45
CA VAL A 326 -23.16 28.63 31.77
C VAL A 326 -22.76 29.77 30.83
N VAL A 327 -23.18 29.70 29.55
CA VAL A 327 -22.87 30.70 28.53
C VAL A 327 -24.08 31.61 28.30
N THR A 328 -23.99 32.85 28.70
CA THR A 328 -24.94 33.94 28.35
C THR A 328 -24.40 34.65 27.12
N PHE A 329 -25.10 34.55 26.01
CA PHE A 329 -24.85 35.41 24.85
C PHE A 329 -25.65 36.71 25.05
N ASN A 330 -24.96 37.81 25.20
CA ASN A 330 -25.64 39.14 25.18
C ASN A 330 -26.19 39.38 23.78
N GLU A 331 -27.45 39.81 23.72
CA GLU A 331 -28.14 40.15 22.48
C GLU A 331 -27.49 41.29 21.70
#